data_b0ef401f0b9e1dcdb4e3999828d4cc8e
#
_entry.id   b0ef401f0b9e1dcdb4e3999828d4cc8e
#
_cell.length_a   1.000
_cell.length_b   1.000
_cell.length_c   1.000
_cell.angle_alpha   90.00
_cell.angle_beta   90.00
_cell.angle_gamma   90.00
#
_symmetry.space_group_name_H-M   'P 1'
#
loop_
_entity.id
_entity.type
_entity.pdbx_description
1 polymer ?
#
loop_
_entity_poly.entity_id
_entity_poly.type
_entity_poly.pdbx_seq_one_letter_code
_entity_poly.pdbx_strand_id
1 'polypeptide(L)' 'MELSYKRLFKKLIDLDMQHNELMEKANVSRSTFYKLKNGENVTTDVLLRICDALDCDISEIMECIKND' A
#
# COMPACT_ATOMS: atom_id res chain seq x y z
N MET A 1 -18.29 -5.54 -1.70
CA MET A 1 -16.83 -5.66 -1.50
C MET A 1 -16.21 -4.31 -1.25
N GLU A 2 -15.14 -4.30 -0.52
CA GLU A 2 -14.35 -3.09 -0.33
C GLU A 2 -12.86 -3.41 -0.44
N LEU A 3 -12.07 -2.39 -0.73
CA LEU A 3 -10.62 -2.54 -0.82
C LEU A 3 -10.00 -2.49 0.57
N SER A 4 -8.95 -3.26 0.77
CA SER A 4 -8.15 -3.21 1.99
C SER A 4 -6.67 -3.20 1.62
N TYR A 5 -5.93 -2.32 2.26
CA TYR A 5 -4.47 -2.25 2.13
C TYR A 5 -3.78 -2.75 3.41
N LYS A 6 -4.50 -3.52 4.24
CA LYS A 6 -3.92 -4.04 5.47
C LYS A 6 -2.68 -4.89 5.23
N ARG A 7 -2.67 -5.61 4.11
CA ARG A 7 -1.51 -6.42 3.72
C ARG A 7 -0.27 -5.56 3.52
N LEU A 8 -0.44 -4.36 2.96
CA LEU A 8 0.67 -3.43 2.80
C LEU A 8 1.27 -3.06 4.14
N PHE A 9 0.44 -2.65 5.10
CA PHE A 9 0.91 -2.20 6.39
C PHE A 9 1.53 -3.34 7.20
N LYS A 10 0.97 -4.54 7.08
CA LYS A 10 1.55 -5.73 7.69
C LYS A 10 2.93 -6.02 7.08
N LYS A 11 3.05 -5.90 5.77
CA LYS A 11 4.32 -6.13 5.09
C LYS A 11 5.38 -5.12 5.54
N LEU A 12 5.00 -3.86 5.74
CA LEU A 12 5.92 -2.84 6.24
C LEU A 12 6.43 -3.20 7.64
N ILE A 13 5.56 -3.72 8.49
CA ILE A 13 5.95 -4.18 9.82
C ILE A 13 6.93 -5.35 9.70
N ASP A 14 6.62 -6.33 8.85
CA ASP A 14 7.46 -7.50 8.65
C ASP A 14 8.85 -7.13 8.11
N LEU A 15 8.93 -6.08 7.30
CA LEU A 15 10.18 -5.59 6.72
C LEU A 15 10.88 -4.57 7.63
N ASP A 16 10.27 -4.25 8.76
CA ASP A 16 10.76 -3.21 9.67
C ASP A 16 10.97 -1.89 8.94
N MET A 17 10.06 -1.57 8.02
CA MET A 17 10.13 -0.37 7.20
C MET A 17 9.18 0.68 7.73
N GLN A 18 9.68 1.90 7.95
CA GLN A 18 8.84 3.00 8.40
C GLN A 18 8.05 3.59 7.24
N HIS A 19 6.94 4.24 7.56
CA HIS A 19 6.07 4.83 6.55
C HIS A 19 6.82 5.86 5.69
N ASN A 20 7.67 6.66 6.32
CA ASN A 20 8.48 7.66 5.61
C ASN A 20 9.41 7.01 4.59
N GLU A 21 9.98 5.87 4.94
CA GLU A 21 10.86 5.13 4.04
C GLU A 21 10.10 4.66 2.80
N LEU A 22 8.89 4.14 2.99
CA LEU A 22 8.08 3.70 1.86
C LEU A 22 7.71 4.88 0.97
N MET A 23 7.25 5.98 1.56
CA MET A 23 6.87 7.16 0.79
C MET A 23 8.02 7.66 -0.07
N GLU A 24 9.22 7.70 0.49
CA GLU A 24 10.40 8.14 -0.21
C GLU A 24 10.81 7.14 -1.31
N LYS A 25 10.83 5.86 -0.96
CA LYS A 25 11.27 4.81 -1.88
C LYS A 25 10.34 4.64 -3.07
N ALA A 26 9.03 4.73 -2.83
CA ALA A 26 8.01 4.59 -3.87
C ALA A 26 7.62 5.91 -4.51
N ASN A 27 8.17 7.02 -4.03
CA ASN A 27 7.83 8.36 -4.48
C ASN A 27 6.32 8.62 -4.34
N VAL A 28 5.79 8.34 -3.17
CA VAL A 28 4.38 8.51 -2.84
C VAL A 28 4.22 9.71 -1.92
N SER A 29 3.31 10.61 -2.26
CA SER A 29 3.05 11.80 -1.45
C SER A 29 2.35 11.41 -0.15
N ARG A 30 2.45 12.30 0.85
CA ARG A 30 1.79 12.08 2.13
C ARG A 30 0.27 11.97 1.97
N SER A 31 -0.33 12.80 1.13
CA SER A 31 -1.78 12.76 0.90
C SER A 31 -2.21 11.44 0.27
N THR A 32 -1.44 10.91 -0.67
CA THR A 32 -1.71 9.60 -1.27
C THR A 32 -1.54 8.49 -0.25
N PHE A 33 -0.52 8.59 0.60
CA PHE A 33 -0.29 7.60 1.64
C PHE A 33 -1.45 7.55 2.65
N TYR A 34 -2.04 8.70 2.98
CA TYR A 34 -3.22 8.74 3.84
C TYR A 34 -4.42 8.05 3.20
N LYS A 35 -4.57 8.15 1.88
CA LYS A 35 -5.62 7.40 1.18
C LYS A 35 -5.44 5.90 1.36
N LEU A 36 -4.21 5.43 1.28
CA LEU A 36 -3.92 4.01 1.54
C LEU A 36 -4.31 3.61 2.96
N LYS A 37 -4.01 4.45 3.94
CA LYS A 37 -4.36 4.18 5.34
C LYS A 37 -5.87 4.12 5.56
N ASN A 38 -6.62 4.91 4.80
CA ASN A 38 -8.07 4.99 4.92
C ASN A 38 -8.83 4.03 4.01
N GLY A 39 -8.13 3.21 3.23
CA GLY A 39 -8.76 2.28 2.30
C GLY A 39 -9.39 2.96 1.09
N GLU A 40 -8.92 4.16 0.74
CA GLU A 40 -9.45 4.91 -0.39
C GLU A 40 -8.75 4.52 -1.69
N ASN A 41 -9.38 4.90 -2.80
CA ASN A 41 -8.82 4.61 -4.13
C ASN A 41 -7.54 5.39 -4.38
N VAL A 42 -6.56 4.70 -4.94
CA VAL A 42 -5.34 5.33 -5.46
C VAL A 42 -5.15 4.85 -6.89
N THR A 43 -4.28 5.52 -7.63
CA THR A 43 -4.04 5.12 -9.03
C THR A 43 -3.24 3.82 -9.08
N THR A 44 -3.39 3.08 -10.18
CA THR A 44 -2.61 1.87 -10.40
C THR A 44 -1.12 2.18 -10.50
N ASP A 45 -0.77 3.38 -10.95
CA ASP A 45 0.61 3.83 -11.00
C ASP A 45 1.24 3.86 -9.59
N VAL A 46 0.49 4.36 -8.61
CA VAL A 46 0.94 4.36 -7.21
C VAL A 46 1.17 2.93 -6.73
N LEU A 47 0.24 2.02 -7.04
CA LEU A 47 0.36 0.62 -6.64
C LEU A 47 1.57 -0.04 -7.27
N LEU A 48 1.84 0.24 -8.54
CA LEU A 48 3.02 -0.29 -9.24
C LEU A 48 4.32 0.20 -8.59
N ARG A 49 4.37 1.47 -8.24
CA ARG A 49 5.56 2.04 -7.60
C ARG A 49 5.80 1.43 -6.22
N ILE A 50 4.74 1.14 -5.48
CA ILE A 50 4.86 0.47 -4.18
C ILE A 50 5.35 -0.96 -4.37
N CYS A 51 4.77 -1.70 -5.31
CA CYS A 51 5.20 -3.06 -5.61
C CYS A 51 6.67 -3.11 -6.02
N ASP A 52 7.08 -2.14 -6.84
CA ASP A 52 8.47 -2.03 -7.29
C ASP A 52 9.39 -1.75 -6.10
N ALA A 53 9.00 -0.83 -5.23
CA ALA A 53 9.79 -0.46 -4.05
C ALA A 53 9.95 -1.63 -3.07
N LEU A 54 8.93 -2.49 -2.96
CA LEU A 54 8.94 -3.62 -2.04
C LEU A 54 9.27 -4.95 -2.71
N ASP A 55 9.48 -4.94 -4.03
CA ASP A 55 9.78 -6.12 -4.83
C ASP A 55 8.74 -7.22 -4.59
N CYS A 56 7.48 -6.88 -4.80
CA CYS A 56 6.37 -7.81 -4.54
C CYS A 56 5.25 -7.66 -5.55
N ASP A 57 4.33 -8.63 -5.54
CA ASP A 57 3.14 -8.57 -6.38
C ASP A 57 2.05 -7.76 -5.69
N ILE A 58 1.08 -7.26 -6.47
CA ILE A 58 -0.01 -6.45 -5.96
C ILE A 58 -0.86 -7.19 -4.92
N SER A 59 -0.98 -8.50 -5.05
CA SER A 59 -1.73 -9.32 -4.08
C SER A 59 -1.12 -9.31 -2.69
N GLU A 60 0.14 -8.91 -2.57
CA GLU A 60 0.84 -8.85 -1.28
C GLU A 60 0.59 -7.53 -0.56
N ILE A 61 -0.01 -6.55 -1.22
CA ILE A 61 -0.24 -5.22 -0.63
C ILE A 61 -1.71 -4.84 -0.54
N MET A 62 -2.59 -5.52 -1.27
CA MET A 62 -4.01 -5.18 -1.23
C MET A 62 -4.88 -6.41 -1.47
N GLU A 63 -6.13 -6.29 -1.08
CA GLU A 63 -7.11 -7.36 -1.28
C GLU A 63 -8.51 -6.78 -1.32
N CYS A 64 -9.45 -7.56 -1.84
CA CYS A 64 -10.86 -7.26 -1.76
C CYS A 64 -11.44 -7.97 -0.54
N ILE A 65 -12.18 -7.23 0.29
CA ILE A 65 -12.85 -7.81 1.45
C ILE A 65 -14.33 -7.91 1.13
N LYS A 66 -14.87 -9.09 1.36
CA LYS A 66 -16.28 -9.34 1.12
C LYS A 66 -17.08 -8.88 2.34
N ASN A 67 -18.08 -8.03 2.09
CA ASN A 67 -18.99 -7.56 3.14
C ASN A 67 -20.23 -8.47 3.15
N ASP A 68 -20.53 -8.99 4.32
CA ASP A 68 -21.75 -9.76 4.53
C ASP A 68 -22.84 -8.89 5.13
#